data_6cf56b4c4a12c0b95ed2d71f9f563ccb
#
_entry.id   6cf56b4c4a12c0b95ed2d71f9f563ccb
#
_cell.length_a   1.000
_cell.length_b   1.000
_cell.length_c   1.000
_cell.angle_alpha   90.00
_cell.angle_beta   90.00
_cell.angle_gamma   90.00
#
_symmetry.space_group_name_H-M   'P 1'
#
loop_
_entity.id
_entity.type
_entity.pdbx_description
1 polymer ?
#
loop_
_entity_poly.entity_id
_entity_poly.type
_entity_poly.pdbx_seq_one_letter_code
_entity_poly.pdbx_strand_id
1 'polypeptide(L)'
;MKTAADWHARFVQQVRWTQELRRYVLPRAGIEGANHVLEVGCGTGALTASLHAEMKATIYGIDLDRSYLLMATRNDRITHFAQANAARLPFHSASFDLSICHFLLLWARNPLNVLTEMRRVTRSGGAVVALAEPDYGGRIDYPDPLIELGRLQTEALREQGADPEMGRKLGSLFVRAGLEDVETGLLGGQWKRQSTSTVAWELEWRTIEADLAGRVDPAVLMDWRAEDEAARKRGERVLFVPTFYAWGRVI
;
A
#
# COMPACT_ATOMS: atom_id res chain seq x y z
N MET A 1 12.15 -16.86 5.80
CA MET A 1 10.83 -16.34 5.37
C MET A 1 10.28 -15.41 6.46
N LYS A 2 9.77 -14.25 6.09
CA LYS A 2 9.10 -13.33 7.03
C LYS A 2 7.81 -13.98 7.54
N THR A 3 7.54 -13.87 8.84
CA THR A 3 6.30 -14.33 9.46
C THR A 3 5.15 -13.34 9.23
N ALA A 4 3.89 -13.74 9.49
CA ALA A 4 2.76 -12.80 9.46
C ALA A 4 2.95 -11.62 10.45
N ALA A 5 3.66 -11.84 11.57
CA ALA A 5 3.97 -10.79 12.54
C ALA A 5 4.97 -9.76 11.98
N ASP A 6 5.99 -10.20 11.25
CA ASP A 6 6.95 -9.30 10.59
C ASP A 6 6.25 -8.45 9.54
N TRP A 7 5.34 -9.06 8.76
CA TRP A 7 4.53 -8.34 7.79
C TRP A 7 3.54 -7.37 8.44
N HIS A 8 2.93 -7.74 9.57
CA HIS A 8 2.04 -6.84 10.29
C HIS A 8 2.74 -5.53 10.69
N ALA A 9 3.95 -5.63 11.26
CA ALA A 9 4.73 -4.45 11.60
C ALA A 9 4.99 -3.55 10.38
N ARG A 10 5.30 -4.17 9.21
CA ARG A 10 5.48 -3.44 7.95
C ARG A 10 4.18 -2.78 7.46
N PHE A 11 3.06 -3.47 7.51
CA PHE A 11 1.77 -2.93 7.10
C PHE A 11 1.33 -1.77 8.00
N VAL A 12 1.52 -1.88 9.32
CA VAL A 12 1.30 -0.76 10.25
C VAL A 12 2.18 0.44 9.91
N GLN A 13 3.44 0.22 9.54
CA GLN A 13 4.34 1.29 9.10
C GLN A 13 3.82 1.96 7.82
N GLN A 14 3.40 1.20 6.81
CA GLN A 14 2.83 1.70 5.56
C GLN A 14 1.54 2.52 5.80
N VAL A 15 0.67 2.05 6.69
CA VAL A 15 -0.55 2.76 7.09
C VAL A 15 -0.22 4.12 7.73
N ARG A 16 0.84 4.19 8.53
CA ARG A 16 1.32 5.47 9.11
C ARG A 16 1.85 6.42 8.03
N TRP A 17 2.62 5.94 7.08
CA TRP A 17 3.15 6.75 5.99
C TRP A 17 2.05 7.37 5.13
N THR A 18 0.94 6.67 4.96
CA THR A 18 -0.17 7.09 4.10
C THR A 18 -1.31 7.79 4.86
N GLN A 19 -1.10 8.18 6.12
CA GLN A 19 -2.15 8.80 6.94
C GLN A 19 -2.66 10.13 6.34
N GLU A 20 -1.75 11.02 5.95
CA GLU A 20 -2.15 12.29 5.34
C GLU A 20 -2.81 12.09 3.98
N LEU A 21 -2.37 11.09 3.22
CA LEU A 21 -2.99 10.71 1.97
C LEU A 21 -4.43 10.24 2.18
N ARG A 22 -4.70 9.41 3.19
CA ARG A 22 -6.07 8.99 3.54
C ARG A 22 -6.94 10.18 3.92
N ARG A 23 -6.44 11.07 4.77
CA ARG A 23 -7.15 12.30 5.17
C ARG A 23 -7.51 13.19 3.99
N TYR A 24 -6.70 13.18 2.95
CA TYR A 24 -6.96 13.93 1.72
C TYR A 24 -7.96 13.22 0.80
N VAL A 25 -7.81 11.92 0.58
CA VAL A 25 -8.54 11.16 -0.44
C VAL A 25 -9.93 10.73 0.04
N LEU A 26 -10.05 10.18 1.26
CA LEU A 26 -11.28 9.54 1.71
C LEU A 26 -12.49 10.47 1.78
N PRO A 27 -12.39 11.72 2.27
CA PRO A 27 -13.53 12.66 2.20
C PRO A 27 -13.98 12.97 0.76
N ARG A 28 -13.03 13.07 -0.19
CA ARG A 28 -13.33 13.30 -1.62
C ARG A 28 -14.02 12.11 -2.26
N ALA A 29 -13.65 10.92 -1.88
CA ALA A 29 -14.31 9.68 -2.30
C ALA A 29 -15.69 9.47 -1.67
N GLY A 30 -16.11 10.32 -0.71
CA GLY A 30 -17.43 10.27 -0.09
C GLY A 30 -17.55 9.29 1.07
N ILE A 31 -16.46 9.08 1.83
CA ILE A 31 -16.43 8.13 2.94
C ILE A 31 -17.42 8.45 4.07
N GLU A 32 -17.73 9.74 4.28
CA GLU A 32 -18.60 10.20 5.37
C GLU A 32 -20.03 9.64 5.28
N GLY A 33 -20.48 9.31 4.07
CA GLY A 33 -21.82 8.72 3.83
C GLY A 33 -21.80 7.19 3.65
N ALA A 34 -20.64 6.55 3.77
CA ALA A 34 -20.51 5.11 3.55
C ALA A 34 -20.98 4.32 4.78
N ASN A 35 -21.85 3.32 4.56
CA ASN A 35 -22.31 2.37 5.59
C ASN A 35 -21.60 1.02 5.47
N HIS A 36 -21.28 0.59 4.25
CA HIS A 36 -20.61 -0.67 3.95
C HIS A 36 -19.35 -0.40 3.13
N VAL A 37 -18.20 -0.72 3.70
CA VAL A 37 -16.88 -0.52 3.08
C VAL A 37 -16.17 -1.85 2.92
N LEU A 38 -15.64 -2.10 1.72
CA LEU A 38 -14.82 -3.26 1.43
C LEU A 38 -13.35 -2.87 1.33
N GLU A 39 -12.49 -3.46 2.15
CA GLU A 39 -11.04 -3.43 1.98
C GLU A 39 -10.58 -4.67 1.21
N VAL A 40 -10.05 -4.45 0.02
CA VAL A 40 -9.53 -5.52 -0.87
C VAL A 40 -8.02 -5.62 -0.68
N GLY A 41 -7.53 -6.81 -0.29
CA GLY A 41 -6.14 -7.02 0.10
C GLY A 41 -5.84 -6.47 1.50
N CYS A 42 -6.70 -6.80 2.48
CA CYS A 42 -6.61 -6.25 3.84
C CYS A 42 -5.38 -6.74 4.63
N GLY A 43 -4.69 -7.76 4.14
CA GLY A 43 -3.53 -8.34 4.81
C GLY A 43 -3.86 -8.73 6.26
N THR A 44 -3.09 -8.19 7.18
CA THR A 44 -3.25 -8.43 8.64
C THR A 44 -4.22 -7.46 9.32
N GLY A 45 -5.02 -6.70 8.57
CA GLY A 45 -6.00 -5.75 9.10
C GLY A 45 -5.42 -4.43 9.59
N ALA A 46 -4.20 -4.08 9.17
CA ALA A 46 -3.55 -2.86 9.66
C ALA A 46 -4.26 -1.58 9.20
N LEU A 47 -4.68 -1.50 7.93
CA LEU A 47 -5.48 -0.38 7.43
C LEU A 47 -6.91 -0.44 7.99
N THR A 48 -7.52 -1.62 8.05
CA THR A 48 -8.87 -1.83 8.62
C THR A 48 -9.00 -1.19 10.00
N ALA A 49 -8.02 -1.43 10.88
CA ALA A 49 -8.01 -0.84 12.23
C ALA A 49 -7.95 0.70 12.20
N SER A 50 -7.24 1.29 11.23
CA SER A 50 -7.21 2.75 11.04
C SER A 50 -8.54 3.28 10.51
N LEU A 51 -9.17 2.55 9.59
CA LEU A 51 -10.47 2.92 9.02
C LEU A 51 -11.58 2.93 10.08
N HIS A 52 -11.59 1.98 11.02
CA HIS A 52 -12.53 2.00 12.15
C HIS A 52 -12.42 3.23 13.03
N ALA A 53 -11.22 3.81 13.16
CA ALA A 53 -11.03 5.05 13.91
C ALA A 53 -11.49 6.29 13.12
N GLU A 54 -11.58 6.18 11.80
CA GLU A 54 -11.86 7.30 10.88
C GLU A 54 -13.33 7.35 10.43
N MET A 55 -14.10 6.24 10.58
CA MET A 55 -15.48 6.13 10.07
C MET A 55 -16.38 5.24 10.92
N LYS A 56 -17.70 5.48 10.80
CA LYS A 56 -18.75 4.66 11.43
C LYS A 56 -19.39 3.69 10.42
N ALA A 57 -18.59 2.96 9.67
CA ALA A 57 -19.07 2.01 8.67
C ALA A 57 -18.89 0.57 9.13
N THR A 58 -19.69 -0.34 8.61
CA THR A 58 -19.39 -1.77 8.67
C THR A 58 -18.29 -2.07 7.66
N ILE A 59 -17.15 -2.57 8.13
CA ILE A 59 -16.00 -2.85 7.27
C ILE A 59 -15.92 -4.35 7.01
N TYR A 60 -15.66 -4.69 5.77
CA TYR A 60 -15.37 -6.04 5.28
C TYR A 60 -13.96 -6.05 4.74
N GLY A 61 -13.17 -7.06 5.11
CA GLY A 61 -11.80 -7.22 4.64
C GLY A 61 -11.63 -8.55 3.91
N ILE A 62 -11.01 -8.52 2.74
CA ILE A 62 -10.63 -9.77 2.05
C ILE A 62 -9.14 -9.79 1.76
N ASP A 63 -8.57 -10.97 1.86
CA ASP A 63 -7.19 -11.25 1.43
C ASP A 63 -7.08 -12.67 0.88
N LEU A 64 -6.06 -12.93 0.07
CA LEU A 64 -5.77 -14.26 -0.45
C LEU A 64 -5.04 -15.12 0.58
N ASP A 65 -4.24 -14.51 1.46
CA ASP A 65 -3.41 -15.20 2.44
C ASP A 65 -4.17 -15.45 3.74
N ARG A 66 -4.47 -16.72 3.99
CA ARG A 66 -5.15 -17.16 5.21
C ARG A 66 -4.36 -16.84 6.48
N SER A 67 -3.03 -16.84 6.42
CA SER A 67 -2.20 -16.58 7.61
C SER A 67 -2.33 -15.12 8.06
N TYR A 68 -2.45 -14.19 7.11
CA TYR A 68 -2.72 -12.79 7.38
C TYR A 68 -4.12 -12.59 7.98
N LEU A 69 -5.13 -13.24 7.41
CA LEU A 69 -6.51 -13.15 7.92
C LEU A 69 -6.66 -13.70 9.34
N LEU A 70 -5.95 -14.78 9.69
CA LEU A 70 -5.91 -15.28 11.06
C LEU A 70 -5.35 -14.24 12.04
N MET A 71 -4.36 -13.46 11.62
CA MET A 71 -3.85 -12.35 12.42
C MET A 71 -4.83 -11.19 12.47
N ALA A 72 -5.41 -10.80 11.32
CA ALA A 72 -6.42 -9.74 11.24
C ALA A 72 -7.59 -10.01 12.21
N THR A 73 -8.15 -11.22 12.19
CA THR A 73 -9.25 -11.62 13.09
C THR A 73 -8.87 -11.61 14.57
N ARG A 74 -7.60 -11.86 14.92
CA ARG A 74 -7.12 -11.77 16.31
C ARG A 74 -7.01 -10.33 16.78
N ASN A 75 -6.61 -9.42 15.87
CA ASN A 75 -6.39 -8.01 16.16
C ASN A 75 -7.69 -7.20 16.14
N ASP A 76 -8.64 -7.61 15.30
CA ASP A 76 -9.93 -6.95 15.13
C ASP A 76 -11.05 -7.99 15.04
N ARG A 77 -11.98 -7.93 16.00
CA ARG A 77 -13.13 -8.86 16.11
C ARG A 77 -14.43 -8.26 15.56
N ILE A 78 -14.38 -7.03 15.09
CA ILE A 78 -15.57 -6.31 14.61
C ILE A 78 -15.69 -6.46 13.09
N THR A 79 -14.56 -6.47 12.39
CA THR A 79 -14.52 -6.59 10.94
C THR A 79 -14.88 -8.01 10.46
N HIS A 80 -15.64 -8.07 9.38
CA HIS A 80 -15.94 -9.32 8.68
C HIS A 80 -14.80 -9.68 7.71
N PHE A 81 -13.91 -10.56 8.13
CA PHE A 81 -12.80 -11.03 7.29
C PHE A 81 -13.14 -12.30 6.53
N ALA A 82 -12.78 -12.38 5.24
CA ALA A 82 -12.95 -13.55 4.40
C ALA A 82 -11.75 -13.80 3.48
N GLN A 83 -11.41 -15.07 3.25
CA GLN A 83 -10.39 -15.43 2.26
C GLN A 83 -11.01 -15.38 0.87
N ALA A 84 -10.47 -14.53 -0.01
CA ALA A 84 -10.95 -14.38 -1.37
C ALA A 84 -9.86 -13.87 -2.32
N ASN A 85 -10.07 -14.13 -3.61
CA ASN A 85 -9.25 -13.58 -4.68
C ASN A 85 -9.83 -12.23 -5.13
N ALA A 86 -9.02 -11.17 -5.09
CA ALA A 86 -9.41 -9.83 -5.51
C ALA A 86 -9.88 -9.74 -6.98
N ALA A 87 -9.39 -10.65 -7.85
CA ALA A 87 -9.83 -10.72 -9.24
C ALA A 87 -11.18 -11.44 -9.44
N ARG A 88 -11.80 -11.98 -8.37
CA ARG A 88 -13.11 -12.61 -8.36
C ARG A 88 -13.71 -12.52 -6.96
N LEU A 89 -14.31 -11.39 -6.65
CA LEU A 89 -14.88 -11.10 -5.34
C LEU A 89 -16.14 -11.89 -5.06
N PRO A 90 -16.28 -12.55 -3.87
CA PRO A 90 -17.42 -13.40 -3.53
C PRO A 90 -18.64 -12.60 -3.04
N PHE A 91 -18.89 -11.46 -3.63
CA PHE A 91 -19.99 -10.56 -3.27
C PHE A 91 -20.89 -10.30 -4.48
N HIS A 92 -22.15 -10.03 -4.22
CA HIS A 92 -23.07 -9.57 -5.25
C HIS A 92 -22.66 -8.17 -5.77
N SER A 93 -23.12 -7.84 -6.98
CA SER A 93 -22.94 -6.49 -7.52
C SER A 93 -23.62 -5.46 -6.60
N ALA A 94 -23.06 -4.26 -6.53
CA ALA A 94 -23.62 -3.13 -5.79
C ALA A 94 -23.84 -3.39 -4.27
N SER A 95 -22.94 -4.16 -3.63
CA SER A 95 -23.02 -4.52 -2.20
C SER A 95 -22.38 -3.50 -1.27
N PHE A 96 -21.49 -2.64 -1.78
CA PHE A 96 -20.70 -1.72 -0.97
C PHE A 96 -20.88 -0.27 -1.43
N ASP A 97 -20.76 0.66 -0.49
CA ASP A 97 -20.73 2.10 -0.77
C ASP A 97 -19.34 2.52 -1.26
N LEU A 98 -18.30 1.86 -0.76
CA LEU A 98 -16.91 2.17 -1.01
C LEU A 98 -16.09 0.87 -1.06
N SER A 99 -15.25 0.73 -2.08
CA SER A 99 -14.23 -0.32 -2.15
C SER A 99 -12.85 0.30 -2.16
N ILE A 100 -11.98 -0.16 -1.26
CA ILE A 100 -10.64 0.42 -1.05
C ILE A 100 -9.60 -0.67 -1.19
N CYS A 101 -8.46 -0.34 -1.80
CA CYS A 101 -7.23 -1.15 -1.70
C CYS A 101 -6.02 -0.27 -1.34
N HIS A 102 -4.96 -0.90 -0.80
CA HIS A 102 -3.78 -0.21 -0.29
C HIS A 102 -2.55 -1.10 -0.49
N PHE A 103 -1.61 -0.69 -1.33
CA PHE A 103 -0.44 -1.48 -1.73
C PHE A 103 -0.81 -2.88 -2.27
N LEU A 104 -1.89 -2.98 -3.02
CA LEU A 104 -2.39 -4.24 -3.57
C LEU A 104 -2.09 -4.40 -5.05
N LEU A 105 -2.35 -3.35 -5.85
CA LEU A 105 -2.38 -3.47 -7.30
C LEU A 105 -1.00 -3.77 -7.88
N LEU A 106 0.06 -3.32 -7.22
CA LEU A 106 1.43 -3.67 -7.64
C LEU A 106 1.71 -5.18 -7.59
N TRP A 107 0.99 -5.95 -6.79
CA TRP A 107 1.11 -7.41 -6.67
C TRP A 107 0.11 -8.18 -7.54
N ALA A 108 -0.86 -7.49 -8.12
CA ALA A 108 -1.91 -8.12 -8.89
C ALA A 108 -1.41 -8.50 -10.29
N ARG A 109 -1.54 -9.78 -10.67
CA ARG A 109 -1.23 -10.24 -12.04
C ARG A 109 -2.03 -9.48 -13.11
N ASN A 110 -3.27 -9.14 -12.80
CA ASN A 110 -4.15 -8.36 -13.65
C ASN A 110 -4.87 -7.29 -12.81
N PRO A 111 -4.26 -6.12 -12.61
CA PRO A 111 -4.84 -5.05 -11.81
C PRO A 111 -6.15 -4.50 -12.40
N LEU A 112 -6.33 -4.56 -13.72
CA LEU A 112 -7.58 -4.17 -14.35
C LEU A 112 -8.75 -5.06 -13.92
N ASN A 113 -8.56 -6.39 -13.83
CA ASN A 113 -9.60 -7.29 -13.34
C ASN A 113 -9.95 -7.01 -11.87
N VAL A 114 -8.96 -6.70 -11.04
CA VAL A 114 -9.20 -6.32 -9.64
C VAL A 114 -10.08 -5.07 -9.57
N LEU A 115 -9.74 -4.03 -10.30
CA LEU A 115 -10.53 -2.78 -10.35
C LEU A 115 -11.93 -3.00 -10.95
N THR A 116 -12.07 -3.86 -11.96
CA THR A 116 -13.37 -4.22 -12.55
C THR A 116 -14.26 -4.92 -11.52
N GLU A 117 -13.70 -5.82 -10.71
CA GLU A 117 -14.43 -6.49 -9.63
C GLU A 117 -14.77 -5.52 -8.48
N MET A 118 -13.84 -4.64 -8.09
CA MET A 118 -14.12 -3.59 -7.12
C MET A 118 -15.26 -2.68 -7.60
N ARG A 119 -15.23 -2.26 -8.88
CA ARG A 119 -16.34 -1.51 -9.49
C ARG A 119 -17.65 -2.28 -9.46
N ARG A 120 -17.64 -3.57 -9.83
CA ARG A 120 -18.85 -4.42 -9.87
C ARG A 120 -19.54 -4.50 -8.49
N VAL A 121 -18.76 -4.68 -7.43
CA VAL A 121 -19.31 -4.85 -6.08
C VAL A 121 -19.67 -3.52 -5.41
N THR A 122 -19.20 -2.41 -5.95
CA THR A 122 -19.54 -1.06 -5.47
C THR A 122 -20.83 -0.59 -6.16
N ARG A 123 -21.76 0.00 -5.41
CA ARG A 123 -23.04 0.48 -5.93
C ARG A 123 -22.86 1.73 -6.79
N SER A 124 -23.87 2.01 -7.64
CA SER A 124 -23.96 3.30 -8.34
C SER A 124 -23.95 4.46 -7.34
N GLY A 125 -23.23 5.52 -7.65
CA GLY A 125 -22.94 6.66 -6.76
C GLY A 125 -21.85 6.38 -5.71
N GLY A 126 -21.41 5.13 -5.56
CA GLY A 126 -20.28 4.75 -4.71
C GLY A 126 -18.93 5.05 -5.34
N ALA A 127 -17.85 4.76 -4.63
CA ALA A 127 -16.50 5.00 -5.13
C ALA A 127 -15.56 3.78 -4.98
N VAL A 128 -14.63 3.66 -5.91
CA VAL A 128 -13.47 2.76 -5.82
C VAL A 128 -12.23 3.60 -5.54
N VAL A 129 -11.39 3.16 -4.60
CA VAL A 129 -10.20 3.89 -4.16
C VAL A 129 -8.99 2.96 -4.15
N ALA A 130 -7.93 3.33 -4.85
CA ALA A 130 -6.57 2.83 -4.63
C ALA A 130 -5.82 3.89 -3.81
N LEU A 131 -5.62 3.62 -2.53
CA LEU A 131 -5.10 4.62 -1.60
C LEU A 131 -3.61 4.90 -1.79
N ALA A 132 -2.84 3.86 -2.10
CA ALA A 132 -1.41 4.02 -2.19
C ALA A 132 -0.80 2.92 -3.07
N GLU A 133 -0.28 3.30 -4.21
CA GLU A 133 0.50 2.43 -5.07
C GLU A 133 1.82 3.11 -5.42
N PRO A 134 2.95 2.45 -5.20
CA PRO A 134 4.26 3.07 -5.36
C PRO A 134 4.66 3.18 -6.82
N ASP A 135 5.54 4.14 -7.09
CA ASP A 135 6.25 4.27 -8.35
C ASP A 135 7.76 4.37 -8.11
N TYR A 136 8.41 3.24 -8.08
CA TYR A 136 9.86 3.16 -7.87
C TYR A 136 10.66 3.72 -9.07
N GLY A 137 10.02 3.90 -10.24
CA GLY A 137 10.65 4.58 -11.39
C GLY A 137 10.84 6.08 -11.15
N GLY A 138 10.12 6.67 -10.19
CA GLY A 138 10.31 8.05 -9.73
C GLY A 138 11.04 8.15 -8.39
N ARG A 139 11.67 7.07 -7.90
CA ARG A 139 12.37 7.03 -6.63
C ARG A 139 13.56 8.00 -6.60
N ILE A 140 13.73 8.67 -5.49
CA ILE A 140 14.88 9.53 -5.20
C ILE A 140 15.62 8.98 -3.99
N ASP A 141 16.90 8.70 -4.15
CA ASP A 141 17.84 8.38 -3.09
C ASP A 141 18.97 9.40 -3.05
N TYR A 142 19.30 9.91 -1.87
CA TYR A 142 20.46 10.74 -1.62
C TYR A 142 21.00 10.40 -0.23
N PRO A 143 22.33 10.31 -0.04
CA PRO A 143 23.42 10.58 -0.98
C PRO A 143 23.60 9.49 -2.04
N ASP A 144 24.41 9.81 -3.05
CA ASP A 144 24.64 9.00 -4.26
C ASP A 144 24.98 7.52 -4.01
N PRO A 145 25.78 7.13 -3.00
CA PRO A 145 26.05 5.71 -2.74
C PRO A 145 24.78 4.86 -2.51
N LEU A 146 23.65 5.48 -2.15
CA LEU A 146 22.38 4.79 -1.90
C LEU A 146 21.49 4.66 -3.16
N ILE A 147 21.86 5.27 -4.29
CA ILE A 147 21.13 5.18 -5.56
C ILE A 147 21.10 3.73 -6.03
N GLU A 148 22.25 3.05 -5.98
CA GLU A 148 22.36 1.66 -6.40
C GLU A 148 21.52 0.71 -5.55
N LEU A 149 21.47 0.93 -4.23
CA LEU A 149 20.57 0.24 -3.31
C LEU A 149 19.13 0.32 -3.79
N GLY A 150 18.67 1.53 -4.15
CA GLY A 150 17.32 1.78 -4.65
C GLY A 150 17.02 1.06 -5.95
N ARG A 151 18.00 1.06 -6.88
CA ARG A 151 17.90 0.37 -8.18
C ARG A 151 17.73 -1.15 -7.99
N LEU A 152 18.61 -1.75 -7.19
CA LEU A 152 18.56 -3.20 -6.93
C LEU A 152 17.30 -3.63 -6.18
N GLN A 153 16.81 -2.82 -5.24
CA GLN A 153 15.54 -3.10 -4.58
C GLN A 153 14.36 -3.08 -5.57
N THR A 154 14.36 -2.15 -6.51
CA THR A 154 13.34 -2.09 -7.57
C THR A 154 13.36 -3.34 -8.45
N GLU A 155 14.55 -3.82 -8.81
CA GLU A 155 14.71 -5.06 -9.58
C GLU A 155 14.24 -6.28 -8.77
N ALA A 156 14.59 -6.35 -7.50
CA ALA A 156 14.16 -7.42 -6.61
C ALA A 156 12.63 -7.49 -6.50
N LEU A 157 11.93 -6.36 -6.43
CA LEU A 157 10.46 -6.32 -6.45
C LEU A 157 9.88 -6.88 -7.76
N ARG A 158 10.45 -6.53 -8.92
CA ARG A 158 10.01 -7.09 -10.22
C ARG A 158 10.13 -8.61 -10.27
N GLU A 159 11.24 -9.16 -9.77
CA GLU A 159 11.45 -10.60 -9.76
C GLU A 159 10.55 -11.33 -8.76
N GLN A 160 10.11 -10.66 -7.70
CA GLN A 160 9.07 -11.15 -6.80
C GLN A 160 7.68 -11.12 -7.44
N GLY A 161 7.53 -10.59 -8.65
CA GLY A 161 6.29 -10.51 -9.41
C GLY A 161 5.49 -9.23 -9.18
N ALA A 162 6.06 -8.24 -8.49
CA ALA A 162 5.45 -6.92 -8.37
C ALA A 162 5.62 -6.09 -9.64
N ASP A 163 4.70 -5.15 -9.86
CA ASP A 163 4.89 -4.03 -10.77
C ASP A 163 5.32 -2.79 -9.99
N PRO A 164 6.61 -2.49 -9.88
CA PRO A 164 7.10 -1.39 -9.05
C PRO A 164 6.76 0.00 -9.61
N GLU A 165 6.17 0.08 -10.79
CA GLU A 165 5.73 1.32 -11.44
C GLU A 165 4.19 1.40 -11.52
N MET A 166 3.48 0.73 -10.61
CA MET A 166 2.02 0.69 -10.59
C MET A 166 1.40 2.09 -10.42
N GLY A 167 2.01 2.94 -9.62
CA GLY A 167 1.49 4.26 -9.30
C GLY A 167 1.14 5.09 -10.54
N ARG A 168 2.05 5.21 -11.50
CA ARG A 168 1.85 5.98 -12.75
C ARG A 168 0.77 5.42 -13.66
N LYS A 169 0.34 4.18 -13.45
CA LYS A 169 -0.64 3.47 -14.29
C LYS A 169 -2.07 3.63 -13.77
N LEU A 170 -2.26 4.07 -12.53
CA LEU A 170 -3.57 4.09 -11.86
C LEU A 170 -4.65 4.80 -12.66
N GLY A 171 -4.40 6.02 -13.16
CA GLY A 171 -5.40 6.79 -13.90
C GLY A 171 -5.93 6.03 -15.11
N SER A 172 -5.03 5.48 -15.93
CA SER A 172 -5.40 4.68 -17.09
C SER A 172 -6.18 3.41 -16.70
N LEU A 173 -5.78 2.74 -15.62
CA LEU A 173 -6.46 1.53 -15.14
C LEU A 173 -7.87 1.83 -14.64
N PHE A 174 -8.06 2.93 -13.92
CA PHE A 174 -9.37 3.35 -13.41
C PHE A 174 -10.35 3.66 -14.54
N VAL A 175 -9.91 4.45 -15.54
CA VAL A 175 -10.72 4.75 -16.73
C VAL A 175 -11.07 3.47 -17.50
N ARG A 176 -10.10 2.57 -17.70
CA ARG A 176 -10.33 1.28 -18.39
C ARG A 176 -11.23 0.33 -17.61
N ALA A 177 -11.28 0.43 -16.29
CA ALA A 177 -12.23 -0.31 -15.46
C ALA A 177 -13.65 0.25 -15.54
N GLY A 178 -13.87 1.36 -16.25
CA GLY A 178 -15.17 2.00 -16.42
C GLY A 178 -15.60 2.84 -15.20
N LEU A 179 -14.62 3.37 -14.46
CA LEU A 179 -14.86 4.34 -13.40
C LEU A 179 -14.89 5.76 -14.00
N GLU A 180 -15.75 6.60 -13.47
CA GLU A 180 -15.92 7.99 -13.91
C GLU A 180 -15.43 8.97 -12.84
N ASP A 181 -15.31 10.25 -13.20
CA ASP A 181 -14.76 11.31 -12.32
C ASP A 181 -13.41 10.92 -11.69
N VAL A 182 -12.56 10.29 -12.48
CA VAL A 182 -11.29 9.74 -12.00
C VAL A 182 -10.33 10.86 -11.59
N GLU A 183 -9.98 10.90 -10.32
CA GLU A 183 -8.89 11.73 -9.79
C GLU A 183 -7.69 10.87 -9.44
N THR A 184 -6.50 11.29 -9.88
CA THR A 184 -5.24 10.64 -9.52
C THR A 184 -4.22 11.69 -9.09
N GLY A 185 -3.34 11.30 -8.18
CA GLY A 185 -2.28 12.19 -7.74
C GLY A 185 -1.32 11.54 -6.76
N LEU A 186 -0.45 12.34 -6.23
CA LEU A 186 0.44 11.97 -5.13
C LEU A 186 0.53 13.17 -4.17
N LEU A 187 0.76 12.91 -2.88
CA LEU A 187 1.15 13.94 -1.96
C LEU A 187 2.69 13.97 -1.90
N GLY A 188 3.26 15.17 -1.95
CA GLY A 188 4.70 15.36 -1.87
C GLY A 188 5.27 14.90 -0.53
N GLY A 189 6.50 14.41 -0.54
CA GLY A 189 7.22 14.02 0.66
C GLY A 189 7.61 15.23 1.53
N GLN A 190 7.68 15.00 2.83
CA GLN A 190 8.24 15.93 3.79
C GLN A 190 9.36 15.24 4.57
N TRP A 191 10.52 15.85 4.64
CA TRP A 191 11.65 15.33 5.39
C TRP A 191 11.89 16.22 6.62
N LYS A 192 11.79 15.61 7.79
CA LYS A 192 12.22 16.24 9.05
C LYS A 192 13.52 15.56 9.46
N ARG A 193 14.43 16.33 10.06
CA ARG A 193 15.63 15.73 10.67
C ARG A 193 15.19 14.66 11.67
N GLN A 194 15.44 13.40 11.33
CA GLN A 194 15.03 12.26 12.14
C GLN A 194 16.17 11.84 13.07
N SER A 195 15.81 11.38 14.26
CA SER A 195 16.73 10.64 15.12
C SER A 195 17.16 9.34 14.41
N THR A 196 18.45 9.06 14.45
CA THR A 196 19.01 7.78 14.00
C THR A 196 18.54 6.66 14.95
N SER A 197 18.31 5.47 14.43
CA SER A 197 17.86 4.30 15.20
C SER A 197 16.42 4.43 15.74
N THR A 198 15.47 4.54 14.84
CA THR A 198 14.05 4.33 15.17
C THR A 198 13.64 2.92 14.79
N VAL A 199 12.62 2.37 15.48
CA VAL A 199 12.00 1.07 15.11
C VAL A 199 11.59 1.07 13.63
N ALA A 200 11.16 2.21 13.10
CA ALA A 200 10.77 2.36 11.71
C ALA A 200 11.96 2.18 10.74
N TRP A 201 13.13 2.71 11.08
CA TRP A 201 14.35 2.56 10.29
C TRP A 201 14.86 1.11 10.30
N GLU A 202 14.86 0.46 11.45
CA GLU A 202 15.22 -0.95 11.58
C GLU A 202 14.29 -1.85 10.73
N LEU A 203 12.99 -1.57 10.74
CA LEU A 203 12.01 -2.33 9.96
C LEU A 203 12.20 -2.12 8.45
N GLU A 204 12.57 -0.91 8.04
CA GLU A 204 12.90 -0.60 6.64
C GLU A 204 14.13 -1.40 6.20
N TRP A 205 15.21 -1.38 6.99
CA TRP A 205 16.43 -2.13 6.68
C TRP A 205 16.20 -3.64 6.65
N ARG A 206 15.45 -4.20 7.58
CA ARG A 206 15.04 -5.62 7.52
C ARG A 206 14.29 -5.95 6.23
N THR A 207 13.53 -5.00 5.69
CA THR A 207 12.83 -5.19 4.41
C THR A 207 13.81 -5.18 3.26
N ILE A 208 14.71 -4.20 3.20
CA ILE A 208 15.76 -4.09 2.18
C ILE A 208 16.67 -5.33 2.18
N GLU A 209 17.16 -5.73 3.35
CA GLU A 209 18.00 -6.92 3.51
C GLU A 209 17.30 -8.20 3.01
N ALA A 210 16.00 -8.33 3.27
CA ALA A 210 15.23 -9.47 2.78
C ALA A 210 14.98 -9.43 1.26
N ASP A 211 14.74 -8.23 0.70
CA ASP A 211 14.56 -8.05 -0.74
C ASP A 211 15.85 -8.33 -1.52
N LEU A 212 17.01 -8.02 -0.93
CA LEU A 212 18.33 -8.15 -1.55
C LEU A 212 19.09 -9.41 -1.12
N ALA A 213 18.48 -10.28 -0.32
CA ALA A 213 19.12 -11.52 0.14
C ALA A 213 19.56 -12.41 -1.04
N GLY A 214 20.84 -12.79 -1.04
CA GLY A 214 21.45 -13.59 -2.12
C GLY A 214 21.74 -12.85 -3.42
N ARG A 215 21.47 -11.53 -3.48
CA ARG A 215 21.73 -10.66 -4.66
C ARG A 215 22.94 -9.77 -4.47
N VAL A 216 23.18 -9.35 -3.23
CA VAL A 216 24.22 -8.41 -2.86
C VAL A 216 25.07 -9.04 -1.78
N ASP A 217 26.37 -8.79 -1.84
CA ASP A 217 27.30 -9.20 -0.79
C ASP A 217 26.87 -8.57 0.56
N PRO A 218 26.77 -9.34 1.64
CA PRO A 218 26.44 -8.82 2.96
C PRO A 218 27.33 -7.64 3.42
N ALA A 219 28.60 -7.61 3.02
CA ALA A 219 29.49 -6.50 3.35
C ALA A 219 29.02 -5.19 2.68
N VAL A 220 28.62 -5.24 1.41
CA VAL A 220 28.08 -4.08 0.68
C VAL A 220 26.77 -3.59 1.31
N LEU A 221 25.90 -4.51 1.74
CA LEU A 221 24.68 -4.14 2.48
C LEU A 221 24.99 -3.44 3.80
N MET A 222 26.01 -3.89 4.52
CA MET A 222 26.46 -3.25 5.75
C MET A 222 27.03 -1.85 5.48
N ASP A 223 27.78 -1.65 4.41
CA ASP A 223 28.32 -0.34 4.03
C ASP A 223 27.20 0.64 3.67
N TRP A 224 26.20 0.22 2.89
CA TRP A 224 25.03 1.06 2.58
C TRP A 224 24.22 1.39 3.83
N ARG A 225 24.07 0.43 4.75
CA ARG A 225 23.37 0.68 6.01
C ARG A 225 24.10 1.70 6.88
N ALA A 226 25.43 1.61 6.94
CA ALA A 226 26.26 2.56 7.65
C ALA A 226 26.18 3.96 7.01
N GLU A 227 26.21 4.05 5.68
CA GLU A 227 26.05 5.33 4.98
C GLU A 227 24.65 5.92 5.17
N ASP A 228 23.57 5.13 5.10
CA ASP A 228 22.21 5.59 5.37
C ASP A 228 22.10 6.18 6.80
N GLU A 229 22.67 5.48 7.80
CA GLU A 229 22.71 5.96 9.17
C GLU A 229 23.50 7.27 9.31
N ALA A 230 24.68 7.34 8.68
CA ALA A 230 25.53 8.53 8.69
C ALA A 230 24.85 9.71 8.02
N ALA A 231 24.23 9.51 6.85
CA ALA A 231 23.49 10.53 6.14
C ALA A 231 22.30 11.07 6.95
N ARG A 232 21.59 10.19 7.67
CA ARG A 232 20.51 10.60 8.60
C ARG A 232 21.06 11.46 9.76
N LYS A 233 22.18 11.08 10.34
CA LYS A 233 22.85 11.88 11.41
C LYS A 233 23.23 13.28 10.92
N ARG A 234 23.72 13.39 9.67
CA ARG A 234 24.05 14.66 9.04
C ARG A 234 22.82 15.46 8.58
N GLY A 235 21.63 14.83 8.53
CA GLY A 235 20.39 15.44 8.01
C GLY A 235 20.34 15.52 6.49
N GLU A 236 21.12 14.72 5.80
CA GLU A 236 21.26 14.70 4.34
C GLU A 236 20.38 13.64 3.67
N ARG A 237 19.95 12.61 4.42
CA ARG A 237 19.23 11.49 3.83
C ARG A 237 17.89 11.91 3.22
N VAL A 238 17.76 11.71 1.92
CA VAL A 238 16.49 11.73 1.20
C VAL A 238 16.21 10.31 0.68
N LEU A 239 15.08 9.77 1.06
CA LEU A 239 14.47 8.59 0.45
C LEU A 239 13.04 8.97 0.12
N PHE A 240 12.69 8.97 -1.15
CA PHE A 240 11.35 9.23 -1.62
C PHE A 240 10.95 8.23 -2.69
N VAL A 241 9.88 7.49 -2.43
CA VAL A 241 9.20 6.69 -3.44
C VAL A 241 7.83 7.34 -3.67
N PRO A 242 7.61 7.97 -4.84
CA PRO A 242 6.31 8.52 -5.18
C PRO A 242 5.23 7.46 -4.96
N THR A 243 4.23 7.78 -4.13
CA THR A 243 3.14 6.87 -3.81
C THR A 243 1.85 7.52 -4.29
N PHE A 244 1.29 6.96 -5.34
CA PHE A 244 0.12 7.50 -6.01
C PHE A 244 -1.17 6.99 -5.38
N TYR A 245 -2.20 7.83 -5.43
CA TYR A 245 -3.57 7.44 -5.21
C TYR A 245 -4.39 7.59 -6.49
N ALA A 246 -5.49 6.88 -6.54
CA ALA A 246 -6.57 7.12 -7.48
C ALA A 246 -7.91 6.83 -6.82
N TRP A 247 -8.93 7.57 -7.19
CA TRP A 247 -10.31 7.22 -6.90
C TRP A 247 -11.21 7.59 -8.06
N GLY A 248 -12.37 6.91 -8.18
CA GLY A 248 -13.36 7.17 -9.21
C GLY A 248 -14.72 6.69 -8.80
N ARG A 249 -15.77 7.22 -9.46
CA ARG A 249 -17.18 6.93 -9.20
C ARG A 249 -17.68 5.75 -10.02
N VAL A 250 -18.58 4.99 -9.43
CA VAL A 250 -19.41 4.00 -10.13
C VAL A 250 -20.72 4.67 -10.53
N ILE A 251 -21.02 4.66 -11.82
CA ILE A 251 -22.26 5.21 -12.40
C ILE A 251 -23.19 4.09 -12.83
#